data_35ef6c78de5caee4a6ff3be71b57a40a
#
_entry.id   35ef6c78de5caee4a6ff3be71b57a40a
#
_cell.length_a   1.000
_cell.length_b   1.000
_cell.length_c   1.000
_cell.angle_alpha   90.00
_cell.angle_beta   90.00
_cell.angle_gamma   90.00
#
_symmetry.space_group_name_H-M   'P 1'
#
loop_
_entity.id
_entity.type
_entity.pdbx_description
1 polymer ?
#
loop_
_entity_poly.entity_id
_entity_poly.type
_entity_poly.pdbx_seq_one_letter_code
_entity_poly.pdbx_strand_id
1 'polypeptide(L)'
;MAQFYSAKRRTTTRQIITVSVNDLDSFGQGVARHNGKTLFIPGLLPQENAEVTVTEDKKQYARAKVVRRLSDSPERETPRCPHFGVCGGCQQQHASVDLQQRSKSAAHARLMKHEVSEVIADVPWGYRRRARLSLNYLPKTQQLQMGFRKAGSSDIVDVKQCPILVPQLEALLPKVRAC
;
A
#
# COMPACT_ATOMS: atom_id res chain seq x y z
N MET A 1 -30.36 -30.26 -17.23
CA MET A 1 -30.52 -28.85 -16.80
C MET A 1 -29.37 -28.53 -15.89
N ALA A 2 -28.46 -27.63 -16.30
CA ALA A 2 -27.32 -27.20 -15.49
C ALA A 2 -27.78 -26.09 -14.52
N GLN A 3 -27.69 -26.33 -13.22
CA GLN A 3 -27.95 -25.30 -12.22
C GLN A 3 -26.73 -24.38 -12.12
N PHE A 4 -26.86 -23.14 -12.57
CA PHE A 4 -25.85 -22.10 -12.35
C PHE A 4 -25.89 -21.67 -10.89
N TYR A 5 -24.85 -22.00 -10.15
CA TYR A 5 -24.66 -21.56 -8.77
C TYR A 5 -24.23 -20.08 -8.79
N SER A 6 -25.18 -19.18 -8.65
CA SER A 6 -24.90 -17.76 -8.41
C SER A 6 -24.51 -17.60 -6.94
N ALA A 7 -23.24 -17.35 -6.69
CA ALA A 7 -22.77 -17.03 -5.35
C ALA A 7 -23.49 -15.77 -4.85
N LYS A 8 -24.36 -15.91 -3.84
CA LYS A 8 -25.02 -14.80 -3.15
C LYS A 8 -23.93 -13.82 -2.68
N ARG A 9 -23.86 -12.68 -3.34
CA ARG A 9 -23.05 -11.53 -2.91
C ARG A 9 -23.57 -11.11 -1.54
N ARG A 10 -22.85 -11.50 -0.46
CA ARG A 10 -23.19 -11.03 0.88
C ARG A 10 -23.05 -9.50 0.86
N THR A 11 -24.17 -8.81 0.97
CA THR A 11 -24.23 -7.38 1.24
C THR A 11 -23.58 -7.18 2.61
N THR A 12 -22.31 -6.82 2.63
CA THR A 12 -21.63 -6.36 3.83
C THR A 12 -22.30 -5.06 4.23
N THR A 13 -23.08 -5.08 5.30
CA THR A 13 -23.51 -3.87 5.99
C THR A 13 -22.25 -3.06 6.25
N ARG A 14 -22.17 -1.82 5.74
CA ARG A 14 -21.04 -0.92 5.92
C ARG A 14 -20.99 -0.43 7.38
N GLN A 15 -20.76 -1.34 8.31
CA GLN A 15 -20.60 -1.00 9.71
C GLN A 15 -19.23 -0.37 9.91
N ILE A 16 -19.22 0.82 10.48
CA ILE A 16 -17.99 1.48 10.93
C ILE A 16 -17.66 0.90 12.30
N ILE A 17 -16.43 0.45 12.47
CA ILE A 17 -15.90 -0.08 13.71
C ILE A 17 -14.62 0.67 14.09
N THR A 18 -14.37 0.83 15.39
CA THR A 18 -13.12 1.38 15.91
C THR A 18 -12.15 0.23 16.19
N VAL A 19 -10.91 0.40 15.77
CA VAL A 19 -9.86 -0.60 15.93
C VAL A 19 -8.57 0.04 16.38
N SER A 20 -7.74 -0.74 17.11
CA SER A 20 -6.35 -0.42 17.43
C SER A 20 -5.44 -1.33 16.63
N VAL A 21 -4.44 -0.76 15.96
CA VAL A 21 -3.46 -1.50 15.14
C VAL A 21 -2.30 -1.94 16.01
N ASN A 22 -1.95 -3.21 15.95
CA ASN A 22 -0.92 -3.81 16.79
C ASN A 22 0.37 -4.17 16.03
N ASP A 23 0.27 -4.43 14.72
CA ASP A 23 1.40 -4.92 13.92
C ASP A 23 1.24 -4.51 12.45
N LEU A 24 2.26 -4.83 11.63
CA LEU A 24 2.20 -4.80 10.17
C LEU A 24 2.34 -6.21 9.60
N ASP A 25 1.62 -6.47 8.52
CA ASP A 25 1.84 -7.69 7.74
C ASP A 25 3.04 -7.54 6.77
N SER A 26 3.34 -8.59 6.01
CA SER A 26 4.42 -8.59 5.02
C SER A 26 4.23 -7.60 3.86
N PHE A 27 3.01 -7.09 3.66
CA PHE A 27 2.67 -6.10 2.64
C PHE A 27 2.65 -4.66 3.19
N GLY A 28 2.91 -4.48 4.49
CA GLY A 28 2.85 -3.18 5.16
C GLY A 28 1.42 -2.71 5.46
N GLN A 29 0.47 -3.63 5.55
CA GLN A 29 -0.89 -3.34 5.99
C GLN A 29 -0.96 -3.42 7.53
N GLY A 30 -1.65 -2.48 8.15
CA GLY A 30 -1.93 -2.53 9.58
C GLY A 30 -2.73 -3.77 9.95
N VAL A 31 -2.33 -4.44 11.03
CA VAL A 31 -2.98 -5.63 11.56
C VAL A 31 -3.67 -5.29 12.87
N ALA A 32 -4.98 -5.52 12.93
CA ALA A 32 -5.79 -5.38 14.13
C ALA A 32 -6.57 -6.67 14.40
N ARG A 33 -7.18 -6.78 15.57
CA ARG A 33 -8.11 -7.86 15.89
C ARG A 33 -9.50 -7.29 16.17
N HIS A 34 -10.50 -7.91 15.57
CA HIS A 34 -11.91 -7.58 15.80
C HIS A 34 -12.76 -8.85 15.78
N ASN A 35 -13.56 -9.07 16.84
CA ASN A 35 -14.43 -10.24 16.99
C ASN A 35 -13.70 -11.58 16.75
N GLY A 36 -12.48 -11.74 17.28
CA GLY A 36 -11.67 -12.94 17.14
C GLY A 36 -10.99 -13.13 15.77
N LYS A 37 -11.26 -12.27 14.79
CA LYS A 37 -10.64 -12.30 13.46
C LYS A 37 -9.48 -11.33 13.33
N THR A 38 -8.52 -11.67 12.49
CA THR A 38 -7.47 -10.76 12.06
C THR A 38 -8.04 -9.82 11.00
N LEU A 39 -7.80 -8.53 11.19
CA LEU A 39 -8.24 -7.46 10.28
C LEU A 39 -7.03 -6.82 9.62
N PHE A 40 -6.98 -6.82 8.28
CA PHE A 40 -5.94 -6.17 7.49
C PHE A 40 -6.43 -4.82 6.98
N ILE A 41 -5.66 -3.76 7.26
CA ILE A 41 -6.08 -2.38 7.01
C ILE A 41 -4.93 -1.62 6.34
N PRO A 42 -4.95 -1.46 5.01
CA PRO A 42 -3.94 -0.67 4.32
C PRO A 42 -3.88 0.78 4.83
N GLY A 43 -2.66 1.30 4.99
CA GLY A 43 -2.41 2.69 5.34
C GLY A 43 -2.41 3.02 6.84
N LEU A 44 -2.68 2.04 7.72
CA LEU A 44 -2.52 2.18 9.16
C LEU A 44 -1.20 1.59 9.64
N LEU A 45 -0.68 2.17 10.73
CA LEU A 45 0.56 1.77 11.39
C LEU A 45 0.27 1.25 12.82
N PRO A 46 1.19 0.49 13.42
CA PRO A 46 1.09 0.09 14.83
C PRO A 46 0.90 1.29 15.75
N GLN A 47 0.14 1.11 16.82
CA GLN A 47 -0.26 2.11 17.82
C GLN A 47 -1.27 3.15 17.30
N GLU A 48 -1.78 3.03 16.10
CA GLU A 48 -2.86 3.87 15.62
C GLU A 48 -4.23 3.32 15.99
N ASN A 49 -5.13 4.25 16.35
CA ASN A 49 -6.55 3.98 16.47
C ASN A 49 -7.29 4.59 15.27
N ALA A 50 -8.24 3.87 14.73
CA ALA A 50 -8.98 4.33 13.56
C ALA A 50 -10.39 3.78 13.52
N GLU A 51 -11.28 4.55 12.90
CA GLU A 51 -12.57 4.08 12.41
C GLU A 51 -12.37 3.48 11.02
N VAL A 52 -12.84 2.26 10.83
CA VAL A 52 -12.68 1.53 9.59
C VAL A 52 -14.01 0.89 9.15
N THR A 53 -14.17 0.70 7.85
CA THR A 53 -15.29 -0.05 7.27
C THR A 53 -14.79 -1.38 6.75
N VAL A 54 -15.41 -2.48 7.17
CA VAL A 54 -15.11 -3.82 6.66
C VAL A 54 -15.53 -3.90 5.19
N THR A 55 -14.59 -4.23 4.32
CA THR A 55 -14.81 -4.35 2.86
C THR A 55 -14.91 -5.81 2.41
N GLU A 56 -14.25 -6.71 3.14
CA GLU A 56 -14.28 -8.13 2.88
C GLU A 56 -14.28 -8.88 4.22
N ASP A 57 -15.21 -9.81 4.40
CA ASP A 57 -15.29 -10.67 5.59
C ASP A 57 -15.21 -12.15 5.20
N LYS A 58 -14.13 -12.80 5.62
CA LYS A 58 -13.86 -14.24 5.46
C LYS A 58 -13.99 -14.96 6.81
N LYS A 59 -13.93 -16.28 6.78
CA LYS A 59 -14.05 -17.11 8.00
C LYS A 59 -12.96 -16.79 9.04
N GLN A 60 -11.71 -16.61 8.61
CA GLN A 60 -10.54 -16.45 9.49
C GLN A 60 -9.99 -15.02 9.54
N TYR A 61 -10.26 -14.20 8.54
CA TYR A 61 -9.77 -12.83 8.47
C TYR A 61 -10.80 -11.91 7.82
N ALA A 62 -10.59 -10.62 7.97
CA ALA A 62 -11.34 -9.60 7.26
C ALA A 62 -10.38 -8.53 6.70
N ARG A 63 -10.85 -7.76 5.72
CA ARG A 63 -10.16 -6.58 5.20
C ARG A 63 -11.01 -5.36 5.45
N ALA A 64 -10.38 -4.27 5.78
CA ALA A 64 -11.09 -3.02 6.02
C ALA A 64 -10.40 -1.84 5.33
N LYS A 65 -11.16 -0.78 5.17
CA LYS A 65 -10.69 0.50 4.65
C LYS A 65 -10.84 1.56 5.73
N VAL A 66 -9.84 2.40 5.87
CA VAL A 66 -9.84 3.53 6.81
C VAL A 66 -10.93 4.52 6.42
N VAL A 67 -11.76 4.90 7.40
CA VAL A 67 -12.71 6.01 7.31
C VAL A 67 -12.05 7.25 7.91
N ARG A 68 -11.51 7.13 9.13
CA ARG A 68 -10.84 8.22 9.84
C ARG A 68 -9.80 7.66 10.81
N ARG A 69 -8.60 8.23 10.84
CA ARG A 69 -7.63 8.00 11.91
C ARG A 69 -8.02 8.84 13.13
N LEU A 70 -7.94 8.24 14.31
CA LEU A 70 -8.24 8.87 15.61
C LEU A 70 -6.97 9.26 16.34
N SER A 71 -5.88 8.50 16.15
CA SER A 71 -4.55 8.81 16.67
C SER A 71 -3.48 8.41 15.66
N ASP A 72 -2.36 9.10 15.69
CA ASP A 72 -1.20 8.80 14.84
C ASP A 72 -0.14 8.00 15.63
N SER A 73 0.55 7.11 14.91
CA SER A 73 1.74 6.45 15.42
C SER A 73 2.90 7.46 15.50
N PRO A 74 3.78 7.38 16.53
CA PRO A 74 5.00 8.18 16.60
C PRO A 74 5.95 7.90 15.42
N GLU A 75 5.77 6.76 14.75
CA GLU A 75 6.56 6.35 13.59
C GLU A 75 5.90 6.69 12.24
N ARG A 76 4.85 7.52 12.28
CA ARG A 76 4.21 8.00 11.06
C ARG A 76 4.97 9.18 10.47
N GLU A 77 5.29 9.05 9.19
CA GLU A 77 5.95 10.10 8.41
C GLU A 77 5.05 10.63 7.28
N THR A 78 5.31 11.86 6.86
CA THR A 78 4.68 12.41 5.66
C THR A 78 5.37 11.84 4.42
N PRO A 79 4.65 11.12 3.54
CA PRO A 79 5.23 10.57 2.33
C PRO A 79 5.83 11.67 1.43
N ARG A 80 7.06 11.47 0.96
CA ARG A 80 7.71 12.40 0.01
C ARG A 80 7.08 12.38 -1.38
N CYS A 81 6.49 11.24 -1.77
CA CYS A 81 5.89 11.08 -3.09
C CYS A 81 4.45 11.60 -3.10
N PRO A 82 4.09 12.57 -3.96
CA PRO A 82 2.72 13.09 -4.06
C PRO A 82 1.73 12.04 -4.60
N HIS A 83 2.24 10.97 -5.20
CA HIS A 83 1.42 9.87 -5.74
C HIS A 83 1.23 8.72 -4.74
N PHE A 84 1.79 8.84 -3.52
CA PHE A 84 1.62 7.81 -2.49
C PHE A 84 0.15 7.63 -2.13
N GLY A 85 -0.26 6.39 -1.87
CA GLY A 85 -1.66 6.03 -1.60
C GLY A 85 -2.53 5.83 -2.83
N VAL A 86 -2.08 6.29 -4.02
CA VAL A 86 -2.75 6.05 -5.30
C VAL A 86 -1.91 5.16 -6.20
N CYS A 87 -0.62 5.48 -6.33
CA CYS A 87 0.35 4.68 -7.09
C CYS A 87 0.61 3.33 -6.39
N GLY A 88 0.55 2.23 -7.15
CA GLY A 88 0.83 0.89 -6.65
C GLY A 88 2.32 0.58 -6.44
N GLY A 89 3.21 1.52 -6.72
CA GLY A 89 4.66 1.31 -6.66
C GLY A 89 5.27 1.28 -5.25
N CYS A 90 4.61 1.90 -4.27
CA CYS A 90 5.10 2.01 -2.89
C CYS A 90 3.97 1.83 -1.89
N GLN A 91 4.23 1.07 -0.80
CA GLN A 91 3.24 0.74 0.22
C GLN A 91 3.52 1.35 1.60
N GLN A 92 4.78 1.72 1.91
CA GLN A 92 5.19 2.04 3.28
C GLN A 92 5.85 3.41 3.45
N GLN A 93 5.71 4.36 2.50
CA GLN A 93 6.34 5.70 2.64
C GLN A 93 5.79 6.53 3.81
N HIS A 94 4.68 6.13 4.40
CA HIS A 94 4.07 6.76 5.58
C HIS A 94 4.61 6.22 6.91
N ALA A 95 5.52 5.26 6.85
CA ALA A 95 6.19 4.66 8.01
C ALA A 95 7.66 5.08 8.05
N SER A 96 8.20 5.28 9.26
CA SER A 96 9.64 5.50 9.47
C SER A 96 10.46 4.36 8.86
N VAL A 97 11.71 4.67 8.46
CA VAL A 97 12.62 3.65 7.90
C VAL A 97 12.84 2.52 8.89
N ASP A 98 12.96 2.84 10.17
CA ASP A 98 13.16 1.86 11.24
C ASP A 98 11.96 0.91 11.37
N LEU A 99 10.73 1.44 11.33
CA LEU A 99 9.53 0.60 11.34
C LEU A 99 9.46 -0.28 10.10
N GLN A 100 9.81 0.24 8.92
CA GLN A 100 9.84 -0.55 7.69
C GLN A 100 10.82 -1.72 7.79
N GLN A 101 12.02 -1.51 8.34
CA GLN A 101 13.03 -2.55 8.50
C GLN A 101 12.58 -3.61 9.52
N ARG A 102 12.13 -3.17 10.70
CA ARG A 102 11.64 -4.08 11.75
C ARG A 102 10.45 -4.92 11.28
N SER A 103 9.48 -4.32 10.60
CA SER A 103 8.29 -5.03 10.11
C SER A 103 8.64 -6.09 9.04
N LYS A 104 9.56 -5.77 8.14
CA LYS A 104 10.05 -6.72 7.12
C LYS A 104 10.83 -7.88 7.77
N SER A 105 11.72 -7.57 8.71
CA SER A 105 12.46 -8.55 9.48
C SER A 105 11.52 -9.49 10.25
N ALA A 106 10.55 -8.92 10.98
CA ALA A 106 9.56 -9.71 11.71
C ALA A 106 8.69 -10.58 10.80
N ALA A 107 8.28 -10.06 9.64
CA ALA A 107 7.51 -10.84 8.66
C ALA A 107 8.33 -12.00 8.11
N HIS A 108 9.61 -11.78 7.80
CA HIS A 108 10.53 -12.82 7.34
C HIS A 108 10.76 -13.89 8.42
N ALA A 109 11.04 -13.46 9.66
CA ALA A 109 11.23 -14.38 10.79
C ALA A 109 10.01 -15.29 11.01
N ARG A 110 8.79 -14.75 10.90
CA ARG A 110 7.55 -15.54 10.98
C ARG A 110 7.43 -16.59 9.87
N LEU A 111 7.81 -16.24 8.65
CA LEU A 111 7.76 -17.15 7.49
C LEU A 111 8.80 -18.27 7.60
N MET A 112 10.03 -17.93 7.95
CA MET A 112 11.16 -18.86 8.04
C MET A 112 11.17 -19.63 9.35
N LYS A 113 10.37 -19.23 10.36
CA LYS A 113 10.40 -19.76 11.74
C LYS A 113 11.79 -19.66 12.35
N HIS A 114 12.52 -18.61 12.00
CA HIS A 114 13.87 -18.34 12.44
C HIS A 114 14.07 -16.82 12.57
N GLU A 115 14.84 -16.40 13.57
CA GLU A 115 15.16 -15.00 13.75
C GLU A 115 16.06 -14.47 12.63
N VAL A 116 15.89 -13.21 12.27
CA VAL A 116 16.75 -12.50 11.33
C VAL A 116 17.93 -11.94 12.12
N SER A 117 19.13 -12.45 11.87
CA SER A 117 20.34 -12.04 12.58
C SER A 117 20.80 -10.64 12.23
N GLU A 118 20.61 -10.23 10.98
CA GLU A 118 21.05 -8.92 10.48
C GLU A 118 20.15 -8.43 9.33
N VAL A 119 19.95 -7.12 9.26
CA VAL A 119 19.27 -6.45 8.16
C VAL A 119 20.25 -5.52 7.46
N ILE A 120 20.63 -5.87 6.24
CA ILE A 120 21.44 -4.99 5.39
C ILE A 120 20.49 -4.01 4.67
N ALA A 121 20.65 -2.73 4.95
CA ALA A 121 19.84 -1.68 4.37
C ALA A 121 20.72 -0.58 3.76
N ASP A 122 20.20 0.06 2.72
CA ASP A 122 20.80 1.20 2.05
C ASP A 122 19.84 2.40 2.10
N VAL A 123 20.19 3.48 1.42
CA VAL A 123 19.41 4.71 1.37
C VAL A 123 17.95 4.44 0.95
N PRO A 124 16.97 5.04 1.63
CA PRO A 124 15.55 4.78 1.37
C PRO A 124 15.01 5.50 0.12
N TRP A 125 15.77 6.43 -0.44
CA TRP A 125 15.38 7.27 -1.56
C TRP A 125 16.47 7.27 -2.65
N GLY A 126 16.06 7.51 -3.90
CA GLY A 126 17.02 7.62 -5.02
C GLY A 126 17.78 6.33 -5.33
N TYR A 127 17.28 5.18 -4.95
CA TYR A 127 17.97 3.89 -5.10
C TYR A 127 17.59 3.12 -6.37
N ARG A 128 16.43 3.40 -6.96
CA ARG A 128 15.91 2.61 -8.09
C ARG A 128 16.55 3.01 -9.40
N ARG A 129 17.32 2.11 -9.98
CA ARG A 129 18.05 2.29 -11.24
C ARG A 129 17.31 1.79 -12.48
N ARG A 130 16.14 1.18 -12.31
CA ARG A 130 15.29 0.69 -13.41
C ARG A 130 13.83 0.98 -13.10
N ALA A 131 13.09 1.48 -14.11
CA ALA A 131 11.66 1.67 -14.00
C ALA A 131 10.98 1.17 -15.29
N ARG A 132 9.84 0.50 -15.12
CA ARG A 132 8.95 0.16 -16.22
C ARG A 132 7.71 1.02 -16.10
N LEU A 133 7.59 2.02 -16.96
CA LEU A 133 6.42 2.89 -17.01
C LEU A 133 5.42 2.35 -18.03
N SER A 134 4.15 2.48 -17.71
CA SER A 134 3.05 2.26 -18.65
C SER A 134 2.70 3.59 -19.30
N LEU A 135 2.38 3.55 -20.59
CA LEU A 135 1.96 4.70 -21.38
C LEU A 135 0.51 4.48 -21.83
N ASN A 136 -0.29 5.53 -21.79
CA ASN A 136 -1.64 5.55 -22.34
C ASN A 136 -1.91 6.93 -22.96
N TYR A 137 -2.18 6.94 -24.28
CA TYR A 137 -2.58 8.13 -24.97
C TYR A 137 -4.11 8.30 -24.92
N LEU A 138 -4.57 9.45 -24.50
CA LEU A 138 -5.98 9.82 -24.41
C LEU A 138 -6.36 10.69 -25.63
N PRO A 139 -6.97 10.13 -26.70
CA PRO A 139 -7.22 10.87 -27.95
C PRO A 139 -8.14 12.09 -27.78
N LYS A 140 -9.12 11.98 -26.86
CA LYS A 140 -10.09 13.07 -26.60
C LYS A 140 -9.46 14.32 -26.02
N THR A 141 -8.45 14.17 -25.19
CA THR A 141 -7.75 15.29 -24.52
C THR A 141 -6.35 15.53 -25.08
N GLN A 142 -5.92 14.70 -26.06
CA GLN A 142 -4.57 14.72 -26.63
C GLN A 142 -3.46 14.64 -25.57
N GLN A 143 -3.72 13.92 -24.49
CA GLN A 143 -2.79 13.80 -23.36
C GLN A 143 -2.16 12.43 -23.30
N LEU A 144 -0.87 12.41 -23.03
CA LEU A 144 -0.12 11.20 -22.70
C LEU A 144 -0.07 11.01 -21.18
N GLN A 145 -0.69 9.93 -20.70
CA GLN A 145 -0.47 9.46 -19.34
C GLN A 145 0.74 8.54 -19.32
N MET A 146 1.68 8.81 -18.44
CA MET A 146 2.89 8.01 -18.26
C MET A 146 3.16 7.76 -16.79
N GLY A 147 3.26 6.50 -16.39
CA GLY A 147 3.55 6.19 -15.00
C GLY A 147 3.35 4.75 -14.60
N PHE A 148 3.04 4.53 -13.34
CA PHE A 148 2.81 3.22 -12.77
C PHE A 148 1.30 2.93 -12.65
N ARG A 149 0.97 1.65 -12.53
CA ARG A 149 -0.42 1.26 -12.28
C ARG A 149 -0.87 1.71 -10.90
N LYS A 150 -2.13 2.13 -10.81
CA LYS A 150 -2.81 2.38 -9.56
C LYS A 150 -2.88 1.09 -8.73
N ALA A 151 -2.82 1.22 -7.42
CA ALA A 151 -2.95 0.06 -6.53
C ALA A 151 -4.27 -0.70 -6.77
N GLY A 152 -4.16 -2.00 -7.05
CA GLY A 152 -5.33 -2.87 -7.28
C GLY A 152 -6.12 -2.60 -8.57
N SER A 153 -5.56 -1.86 -9.55
CA SER A 153 -6.22 -1.49 -10.80
C SER A 153 -5.27 -1.62 -12.00
N SER A 154 -5.84 -1.64 -13.19
CA SER A 154 -5.10 -1.50 -14.46
C SER A 154 -4.87 -0.04 -14.87
N ASP A 155 -5.54 0.91 -14.20
CA ASP A 155 -5.42 2.34 -14.50
C ASP A 155 -3.99 2.84 -14.27
N ILE A 156 -3.58 3.85 -15.02
CA ILE A 156 -2.26 4.47 -14.91
C ILE A 156 -2.38 5.71 -14.03
N VAL A 157 -1.49 5.81 -13.05
CA VAL A 157 -1.22 7.05 -12.32
C VAL A 157 -0.21 7.85 -13.13
N ASP A 158 -0.59 9.04 -13.57
CA ASP A 158 0.31 9.92 -14.32
C ASP A 158 1.39 10.48 -13.39
N VAL A 159 2.61 9.96 -13.51
CA VAL A 159 3.73 10.24 -12.60
C VAL A 159 4.63 11.30 -13.19
N LYS A 160 4.68 12.48 -12.55
CA LYS A 160 5.56 13.58 -12.94
C LYS A 160 6.92 13.53 -12.21
N GLN A 161 6.93 12.97 -11.00
CA GLN A 161 8.12 12.82 -10.17
C GLN A 161 8.04 11.51 -9.39
N CYS A 162 9.19 10.90 -9.10
CA CYS A 162 9.26 9.64 -8.39
C CYS A 162 10.53 9.57 -7.51
N PRO A 163 10.48 9.98 -6.24
CA PRO A 163 11.65 10.17 -5.38
C PRO A 163 12.42 8.89 -5.05
N ILE A 164 11.94 7.72 -5.43
CA ILE A 164 12.69 6.47 -5.31
C ILE A 164 13.58 6.17 -6.53
N LEU A 165 13.38 6.87 -7.67
CA LEU A 165 14.29 6.77 -8.81
C LEU A 165 15.60 7.48 -8.50
N VAL A 166 16.72 6.97 -9.05
CA VAL A 166 17.98 7.73 -9.05
C VAL A 166 17.76 9.06 -9.78
N PRO A 167 18.44 10.14 -9.36
CA PRO A 167 18.20 11.49 -9.91
C PRO A 167 18.29 11.55 -11.44
N GLN A 168 19.20 10.78 -12.04
CA GLN A 168 19.36 10.70 -13.50
C GLN A 168 18.11 10.16 -14.20
N LEU A 169 17.46 9.15 -13.63
CA LEU A 169 16.22 8.59 -14.19
C LEU A 169 15.02 9.51 -13.92
N GLU A 170 14.96 10.13 -12.75
CA GLU A 170 13.89 11.07 -12.44
C GLU A 170 13.91 12.27 -13.41
N ALA A 171 15.09 12.81 -13.70
CA ALA A 171 15.29 13.90 -14.67
C ALA A 171 14.92 13.52 -16.12
N LEU A 172 14.82 12.24 -16.45
CA LEU A 172 14.36 11.80 -17.77
C LEU A 172 12.83 11.81 -17.91
N LEU A 173 12.05 11.76 -16.82
CA LEU A 173 10.59 11.68 -16.89
C LEU A 173 9.96 12.78 -17.75
N PRO A 174 10.30 14.09 -17.57
CA PRO A 174 9.73 15.13 -18.43
C PRO A 174 10.22 15.02 -19.88
N LYS A 175 11.45 14.58 -20.12
CA LYS A 175 12.01 14.44 -21.47
C LYS A 175 11.31 13.34 -22.26
N VAL A 176 11.14 12.16 -21.66
CA VAL A 176 10.41 11.04 -22.28
C VAL A 176 8.95 11.38 -22.55
N ARG A 177 8.36 12.23 -21.71
CA ARG A 177 6.98 12.70 -21.89
C ARG A 177 6.83 13.66 -23.06
N ALA A 178 7.86 14.43 -23.40
CA ALA A 178 7.85 15.42 -24.46
C ALA A 178 8.13 14.83 -25.85
N CYS A 179 8.56 13.57 -25.92
CA CYS A 179 8.73 12.83 -27.19
C CYS A 179 7.39 12.28 -27.69
#